data_fddf00aa29b2b5f47f8e6f9e3afad67a
#
_entry.id   fddf00aa29b2b5f47f8e6f9e3afad67a
#
_cell.length_a   1.000
_cell.length_b   1.000
_cell.length_c   1.000
_cell.angle_alpha   90.00
_cell.angle_beta   90.00
_cell.angle_gamma   90.00
#
_symmetry.space_group_name_H-M   'P 1'
#
loop_
_entity.id
_entity.type
_entity.pdbx_description
1 polymer ?
#
loop_
_entity_poly.entity_id
_entity_poly.type
_entity_poly.pdbx_seq_one_letter_code
_entity_poly.pdbx_strand_id
1 'polypeptide(L)'
;MRIGIDFDNTIACYDGVFHAAALERGLIPANIGRDKNSVRDHLNGAGRDDDFTELQGYIYGARMDLVAPYPGFAEFVAAARKVGHELFIVGHKTRHPILGPKHDMHAAARGFLAARGLVGDEASQIDPASVFFELICS
;
A
#
# COMPACT_ATOMS: atom_id res chain seq x y z
N MET A 1 -5.41 -25.31 3.57
CA MET A 1 -4.65 -24.79 2.42
C MET A 1 -3.87 -23.58 2.88
N ARG A 2 -2.72 -23.35 2.31
CA ARG A 2 -1.90 -22.16 2.54
C ARG A 2 -2.08 -21.20 1.38
N ILE A 3 -2.47 -19.97 1.66
CA ILE A 3 -2.75 -18.96 0.64
C ILE A 3 -1.84 -17.76 0.86
N GLY A 4 -0.97 -17.49 -0.10
CA GLY A 4 -0.15 -16.28 -0.12
C GLY A 4 -0.87 -15.16 -0.86
N ILE A 5 -0.89 -13.97 -0.29
CA ILE A 5 -1.61 -12.82 -0.81
C ILE A 5 -0.64 -11.65 -0.97
N ASP A 6 -0.60 -11.04 -2.16
CA ASP A 6 0.18 -9.83 -2.40
C ASP A 6 -0.46 -8.64 -1.67
N PHE A 7 0.30 -7.59 -1.43
CA PHE A 7 -0.16 -6.42 -0.68
C PHE A 7 -0.62 -5.29 -1.59
N ASP A 8 0.29 -4.67 -2.34
CA ASP A 8 -0.05 -3.51 -3.17
C ASP A 8 -0.98 -3.90 -4.32
N ASN A 9 -2.08 -3.17 -4.48
CA ASN A 9 -3.09 -3.40 -5.52
C ASN A 9 -3.82 -4.76 -5.42
N THR A 10 -3.66 -5.45 -4.32
CA THR A 10 -4.41 -6.68 -4.00
C THR A 10 -5.18 -6.50 -2.70
N ILE A 11 -4.50 -6.07 -1.65
CA ILE A 11 -5.12 -5.71 -0.37
C ILE A 11 -5.31 -4.20 -0.30
N ALA A 12 -4.26 -3.44 -0.58
CA ALA A 12 -4.26 -1.98 -0.51
C ALA A 12 -4.71 -1.40 -1.86
N CYS A 13 -5.79 -0.61 -1.82
CA CYS A 13 -6.32 0.08 -2.99
C CYS A 13 -5.83 1.52 -2.98
N TYR A 14 -5.10 1.90 -4.03
CA TYR A 14 -4.54 3.25 -4.16
C TYR A 14 -5.38 4.16 -5.05
N ASP A 15 -6.61 3.77 -5.39
CA ASP A 15 -7.49 4.58 -6.22
C ASP A 15 -7.74 5.94 -5.59
N GLY A 16 -7.41 7.00 -6.32
CA GLY A 16 -7.56 8.37 -5.87
C GLY A 16 -6.48 8.85 -4.90
N VAL A 17 -5.68 7.96 -4.34
CA VAL A 17 -4.67 8.32 -3.32
C VAL A 17 -3.53 9.12 -3.93
N PHE A 18 -3.01 8.70 -5.08
CA PHE A 18 -1.94 9.42 -5.77
C PHE A 18 -2.38 10.82 -6.15
N HIS A 19 -3.60 10.97 -6.65
CA HIS A 19 -4.16 12.27 -7.00
C HIS A 19 -4.29 13.17 -5.75
N ALA A 20 -4.87 12.65 -4.66
CA ALA A 20 -5.06 13.41 -3.43
C ALA A 20 -3.73 13.86 -2.82
N ALA A 21 -2.75 12.97 -2.74
CA ALA A 21 -1.44 13.29 -2.19
C ALA A 21 -0.67 14.27 -3.09
N ALA A 22 -0.77 14.12 -4.40
CA ALA A 22 -0.12 15.02 -5.34
C ALA A 22 -0.72 16.43 -5.27
N LEU A 23 -2.04 16.55 -5.13
CA LEU A 23 -2.70 17.83 -4.90
C LEU A 23 -2.25 18.48 -3.60
N GLU A 24 -2.19 17.70 -2.53
CA GLU A 24 -1.75 18.16 -1.22
C GLU A 24 -0.35 18.76 -1.27
N ARG A 25 0.52 18.17 -2.10
CA ARG A 25 1.91 18.63 -2.26
C ARG A 25 2.08 19.65 -3.40
N GLY A 26 1.00 20.04 -4.06
CA GLY A 26 1.05 21.03 -5.13
C GLY A 26 1.76 20.55 -6.41
N LEU A 27 1.76 19.25 -6.67
CA LEU A 27 2.49 18.67 -7.80
C LEU A 27 1.69 18.63 -9.10
N ILE A 28 0.35 18.63 -9.01
CA ILE A 28 -0.54 18.47 -10.16
C ILE A 28 -1.69 19.46 -10.09
N PRO A 29 -2.32 19.80 -11.25
CA PRO A 29 -3.62 20.49 -11.27
C PRO A 29 -4.73 19.49 -10.93
N ALA A 30 -5.88 20.00 -10.47
CA ALA A 30 -7.00 19.15 -10.07
C ALA A 30 -7.70 18.46 -11.24
N ASN A 31 -7.50 18.93 -12.46
CA ASN A 31 -8.25 18.51 -13.65
C ASN A 31 -7.64 17.33 -14.40
N ILE A 32 -6.63 16.67 -13.86
CA ILE A 32 -6.08 15.45 -14.46
C ILE A 32 -6.79 14.21 -13.90
N GLY A 33 -6.62 13.05 -14.56
CA GLY A 33 -7.19 11.79 -14.09
C GLY A 33 -6.74 11.44 -12.67
N ARG A 34 -7.59 10.74 -11.94
CA ARG A 34 -7.38 10.45 -10.53
C ARG A 34 -6.58 9.17 -10.27
N ASP A 35 -6.34 8.38 -11.30
CA ASP A 35 -5.57 7.14 -11.20
C ASP A 35 -4.07 7.42 -11.11
N LYS A 36 -3.33 6.44 -10.61
CA LYS A 36 -1.88 6.53 -10.45
C LYS A 36 -1.18 6.84 -11.77
N ASN A 37 -1.61 6.21 -12.86
CA ASN A 37 -0.99 6.38 -14.17
C ASN A 37 -1.14 7.80 -14.70
N SER A 38 -2.30 8.43 -14.50
CA SER A 38 -2.52 9.82 -14.91
C SER A 38 -1.58 10.78 -14.19
N VAL A 39 -1.38 10.58 -12.88
CA VAL A 39 -0.44 11.39 -12.08
C VAL A 39 0.99 11.16 -12.55
N ARG A 40 1.38 9.90 -12.75
CA ARG A 40 2.70 9.55 -13.26
C ARG A 40 2.98 10.18 -14.61
N ASP A 41 2.05 10.03 -15.55
CA ASP A 41 2.22 10.51 -16.91
C ASP A 41 2.30 12.04 -16.95
N HIS A 42 1.53 12.74 -16.12
CA HIS A 42 1.61 14.19 -16.01
C HIS A 42 3.00 14.65 -15.54
N LEU A 43 3.51 14.02 -14.47
CA LEU A 43 4.82 14.40 -13.92
C LEU A 43 5.97 14.00 -14.86
N ASN A 44 5.92 12.80 -15.42
CA ASN A 44 6.94 12.33 -16.37
C ASN A 44 6.96 13.20 -17.64
N GLY A 45 5.79 13.55 -18.16
CA GLY A 45 5.68 14.42 -19.33
C GLY A 45 6.21 15.83 -19.10
N ALA A 46 6.24 16.27 -17.84
CA ALA A 46 6.82 17.57 -17.45
C ALA A 46 8.30 17.47 -17.07
N GLY A 47 8.94 16.31 -17.25
CA GLY A 47 10.33 16.08 -16.84
C GLY A 47 10.53 16.01 -15.33
N ARG A 48 9.48 15.64 -14.58
CA ARG A 48 9.46 15.61 -13.11
C ARG A 48 9.37 14.19 -12.59
N ASP A 49 10.13 13.27 -13.18
CA ASP A 49 10.14 11.85 -12.79
C ASP A 49 10.55 11.65 -11.32
N ASP A 50 11.51 12.46 -10.85
CA ASP A 50 11.96 12.40 -9.46
C ASP A 50 10.85 12.80 -8.48
N ASP A 51 10.02 13.76 -8.86
CA ASP A 51 8.87 14.17 -8.04
C ASP A 51 7.87 13.01 -7.90
N PHE A 52 7.66 12.24 -8.96
CA PHE A 52 6.79 11.07 -8.88
C PHE A 52 7.38 9.98 -7.99
N THR A 53 8.68 9.72 -8.11
CA THR A 53 9.36 8.73 -7.27
C THR A 53 9.30 9.13 -5.80
N GLU A 54 9.52 10.40 -5.50
CA GLU A 54 9.42 10.92 -4.14
C GLU A 54 7.98 10.85 -3.61
N LEU A 55 6.99 11.10 -4.47
CA LEU A 55 5.57 10.99 -4.13
C LEU A 55 5.21 9.55 -3.73
N GLN A 56 5.73 8.56 -4.44
CA GLN A 56 5.52 7.16 -4.09
C GLN A 56 6.00 6.86 -2.67
N GLY A 57 7.22 7.30 -2.34
CA GLY A 57 7.78 7.12 -1.00
C GLY A 57 6.97 7.83 0.07
N TYR A 58 6.47 9.01 -0.22
CA TYR A 58 5.61 9.75 0.68
C TYR A 58 4.31 9.00 0.98
N ILE A 59 3.66 8.48 -0.06
CA ILE A 59 2.40 7.74 0.11
C ILE A 59 2.63 6.46 0.88
N TYR A 60 3.59 5.64 0.44
CA TYR A 60 3.84 4.32 1.05
C TYR A 60 4.44 4.41 2.45
N GLY A 61 5.08 5.51 2.77
CA GLY A 61 5.74 5.70 4.07
C GLY A 61 4.98 6.56 5.06
N ALA A 62 4.25 7.58 4.58
CA ALA A 62 3.66 8.59 5.46
C ALA A 62 2.15 8.78 5.29
N ARG A 63 1.55 8.32 4.20
CA ARG A 63 0.14 8.58 3.90
C ARG A 63 -0.68 7.31 3.63
N MET A 64 -0.34 6.21 4.29
CA MET A 64 -1.16 4.99 4.22
C MET A 64 -2.53 5.19 4.88
N ASP A 65 -2.73 6.26 5.63
CA ASP A 65 -4.03 6.67 6.15
C ASP A 65 -5.05 7.00 5.05
N LEU A 66 -4.58 7.41 3.87
CA LEU A 66 -5.44 7.68 2.71
C LEU A 66 -5.84 6.41 1.95
N VAL A 67 -5.18 5.30 2.22
CA VAL A 67 -5.36 4.04 1.51
C VAL A 67 -6.44 3.21 2.19
N ALA A 68 -7.29 2.57 1.40
CA ALA A 68 -8.30 1.65 1.93
C ALA A 68 -8.03 0.23 1.42
N PRO A 69 -8.42 -0.81 2.18
CA PRO A 69 -8.41 -2.16 1.65
C PRO A 69 -9.48 -2.30 0.56
N TYR A 70 -9.25 -3.19 -0.40
CA TYR A 70 -10.28 -3.49 -1.39
C TYR A 70 -11.55 -4.00 -0.72
N PRO A 71 -12.73 -3.61 -1.21
CA PRO A 71 -14.00 -4.09 -0.66
C PRO A 71 -14.07 -5.62 -0.68
N GLY A 72 -14.55 -6.20 0.40
CA GLY A 72 -14.68 -7.65 0.54
C GLY A 72 -13.44 -8.37 1.06
N PHE A 73 -12.29 -7.70 1.17
CA PHE A 73 -11.08 -8.39 1.62
C PHE A 73 -11.19 -8.87 3.08
N ALA A 74 -11.71 -8.04 3.96
CA ALA A 74 -11.86 -8.43 5.37
C ALA A 74 -12.79 -9.64 5.51
N GLU A 75 -13.88 -9.67 4.75
CA GLU A 75 -14.82 -10.78 4.74
C GLU A 75 -14.18 -12.05 4.19
N PHE A 76 -13.35 -11.91 3.16
CA PHE A 76 -12.58 -13.04 2.63
C PHE A 76 -11.66 -13.63 3.69
N VAL A 77 -10.91 -12.79 4.39
CA VAL A 77 -9.99 -13.25 5.45
C VAL A 77 -10.75 -14.01 6.53
N ALA A 78 -11.84 -13.44 7.02
CA ALA A 78 -12.66 -14.07 8.07
C ALA A 78 -13.20 -15.42 7.61
N ALA A 79 -13.73 -15.49 6.39
CA ALA A 79 -14.30 -16.72 5.83
C ALA A 79 -13.22 -17.81 5.63
N ALA A 80 -12.07 -17.42 5.07
CA ALA A 80 -10.98 -18.36 4.84
C ALA A 80 -10.41 -18.92 6.15
N ARG A 81 -10.24 -18.07 7.15
CA ARG A 81 -9.76 -18.49 8.47
C ARG A 81 -10.76 -19.41 9.16
N LYS A 82 -12.05 -19.14 9.01
CA LYS A 82 -13.11 -19.94 9.62
C LYS A 82 -13.10 -21.39 9.14
N VAL A 83 -12.77 -21.62 7.86
CA VAL A 83 -12.68 -22.97 7.29
C VAL A 83 -11.29 -23.58 7.41
N GLY A 84 -10.38 -22.95 8.14
CA GLY A 84 -9.07 -23.51 8.49
C GLY A 84 -7.95 -23.23 7.50
N HIS A 85 -8.11 -22.32 6.55
CA HIS A 85 -7.01 -21.92 5.66
C HIS A 85 -6.00 -21.06 6.41
N GLU A 86 -4.71 -21.27 6.13
CA GLU A 86 -3.64 -20.40 6.60
C GLU A 86 -3.41 -19.30 5.57
N LEU A 87 -3.41 -18.05 6.02
CA LEU A 87 -3.21 -16.90 5.15
C LEU A 87 -1.88 -16.24 5.45
N PHE A 88 -1.14 -15.91 4.40
CA PHE A 88 0.14 -15.20 4.47
C PHE A 88 0.08 -13.99 3.56
N ILE A 89 0.63 -12.87 4.02
CA ILE A 89 0.82 -11.70 3.17
C ILE A 89 2.27 -11.71 2.74
N VAL A 90 2.50 -11.71 1.42
CA VAL A 90 3.84 -11.72 0.83
C VAL A 90 3.91 -10.61 -0.19
N GLY A 91 4.62 -9.54 0.13
CA GLY A 91 4.74 -8.39 -0.74
C GLY A 91 6.19 -8.08 -1.12
N HIS A 92 6.37 -7.51 -2.30
CA HIS A 92 7.66 -6.99 -2.74
C HIS A 92 7.70 -5.51 -2.41
N LYS A 93 8.42 -5.14 -1.37
CA LYS A 93 8.46 -3.77 -0.91
C LYS A 93 9.82 -3.44 -0.31
N THR A 94 10.45 -2.38 -0.80
CA THR A 94 11.67 -1.88 -0.18
C THR A 94 11.34 -1.29 1.19
N ARG A 95 12.31 -1.33 2.10
CA ARG A 95 12.12 -0.77 3.43
C ARG A 95 12.06 0.75 3.42
N HIS A 96 12.88 1.37 2.57
CA HIS A 96 12.99 2.82 2.46
C HIS A 96 12.73 3.28 1.03
N PRO A 97 12.18 4.49 0.84
CA PRO A 97 12.00 5.08 -0.49
C PRO A 97 13.34 5.28 -1.20
N ILE A 98 13.29 5.25 -2.53
CA ILE A 98 14.46 5.53 -3.38
C ILE A 98 14.88 7.00 -3.24
N LEU A 99 13.90 7.91 -3.19
CA LEU A 99 14.09 9.34 -3.06
C LEU A 99 13.24 9.88 -1.91
N GLY A 100 13.71 10.98 -1.31
CA GLY A 100 13.01 11.66 -0.23
C GLY A 100 13.35 11.11 1.14
N PRO A 101 12.57 11.49 2.17
CA PRO A 101 12.81 11.05 3.54
C PRO A 101 12.78 9.51 3.67
N LYS A 102 13.61 8.98 4.57
CA LYS A 102 13.74 7.54 4.78
C LYS A 102 12.61 6.99 5.67
N HIS A 103 11.38 7.03 5.16
CA HIS A 103 10.27 6.37 5.84
C HIS A 103 10.48 4.86 5.89
N ASP A 104 10.02 4.21 6.97
CA ASP A 104 9.99 2.74 7.03
C ASP A 104 8.68 2.27 6.39
N MET A 105 8.76 1.88 5.12
CA MET A 105 7.58 1.47 4.35
C MET A 105 7.05 0.11 4.79
N HIS A 106 7.90 -0.75 5.36
CA HIS A 106 7.44 -2.02 5.95
C HIS A 106 6.59 -1.76 7.19
N ALA A 107 7.05 -0.88 8.07
CA ALA A 107 6.30 -0.51 9.27
C ALA A 107 4.98 0.18 8.91
N ALA A 108 4.98 1.04 7.89
CA ALA A 108 3.77 1.71 7.42
C ALA A 108 2.73 0.72 6.89
N ALA A 109 3.16 -0.27 6.11
CA ALA A 109 2.26 -1.30 5.59
C ALA A 109 1.71 -2.19 6.73
N ARG A 110 2.55 -2.58 7.69
CA ARG A 110 2.10 -3.35 8.86
C ARG A 110 1.11 -2.54 9.72
N GLY A 111 1.38 -1.26 9.90
CA GLY A 111 0.48 -0.36 10.63
C GLY A 111 -0.87 -0.21 9.94
N PHE A 112 -0.88 -0.12 8.62
CA PHE A 112 -2.11 -0.11 7.83
C PHE A 112 -2.93 -1.38 8.07
N LEU A 113 -2.30 -2.54 7.99
CA LEU A 113 -2.99 -3.82 8.18
C LEU A 113 -3.59 -3.94 9.58
N ALA A 114 -2.85 -3.53 10.61
CA ALA A 114 -3.33 -3.54 11.98
C ALA A 114 -4.46 -2.54 12.21
N ALA A 115 -4.31 -1.32 11.70
CA ALA A 115 -5.31 -0.26 11.87
C ALA A 115 -6.63 -0.58 11.18
N ARG A 116 -6.59 -1.35 10.08
CA ARG A 116 -7.79 -1.79 9.35
C ARG A 116 -8.38 -3.10 9.89
N GLY A 117 -7.79 -3.67 10.95
CA GLY A 117 -8.29 -4.90 11.56
C GLY A 117 -8.08 -6.17 10.73
N LEU A 118 -7.16 -6.13 9.76
CA LEU A 118 -6.89 -7.27 8.87
C LEU A 118 -5.87 -8.23 9.47
N VAL A 119 -4.98 -7.71 10.29
CA VAL A 119 -3.91 -8.44 10.97
C VAL A 119 -4.02 -8.17 12.47
N GLY A 120 -3.90 -9.20 13.27
CA GLY A 120 -3.99 -9.11 14.72
C GLY A 120 -4.13 -10.48 15.38
N ASP A 121 -4.50 -10.48 16.66
CA ASP A 121 -4.57 -11.70 17.47
C ASP A 121 -5.91 -12.44 17.38
N GLU A 122 -6.91 -11.83 16.72
CA GLU A 122 -8.22 -12.45 16.59
C GLU A 122 -8.21 -13.62 15.61
N ALA A 123 -9.04 -14.64 15.86
CA ALA A 123 -9.12 -15.81 15.00
C ALA A 123 -9.56 -15.48 13.56
N SER A 124 -10.27 -14.37 13.37
CA SER A 124 -10.74 -13.91 12.06
C SER A 124 -9.73 -13.04 11.32
N GLN A 125 -8.55 -12.83 11.89
CA GLN A 125 -7.50 -11.98 11.32
C GLN A 125 -6.30 -12.81 10.87
N ILE A 126 -5.43 -12.20 10.06
CA ILE A 126 -4.15 -12.80 9.69
C ILE A 126 -3.18 -12.60 10.85
N ASP A 127 -2.42 -13.64 11.19
CA ASP A 127 -1.40 -13.57 12.22
C ASP A 127 -0.32 -12.56 11.83
N PRO A 128 0.07 -11.63 12.72
CA PRO A 128 1.16 -10.70 12.42
C PRO A 128 2.47 -11.38 11.99
N ALA A 129 2.74 -12.58 12.50
CA ALA A 129 3.92 -13.36 12.12
C ALA A 129 3.85 -13.92 10.68
N SER A 130 2.69 -13.86 10.05
CA SER A 130 2.48 -14.34 8.68
C SER A 130 2.54 -13.23 7.63
N VAL A 131 3.06 -12.06 7.99
CA VAL A 131 3.23 -10.92 7.07
C VAL A 131 4.71 -10.79 6.73
N PHE A 132 5.02 -10.93 5.44
CA PHE A 132 6.39 -10.90 4.92
C PHE A 132 6.51 -9.85 3.83
N PHE A 133 7.39 -8.89 4.02
CA PHE A 133 7.79 -7.94 2.98
C PHE A 133 9.22 -8.24 2.60
N GLU A 134 9.42 -8.73 1.39
CA GLU A 134 10.73 -9.11 0.91
C GLU A 134 11.64 -7.88 0.84
N LEU A 135 12.87 -8.04 1.34
CA LEU A 135 13.89 -6.99 1.23
C LEU A 135 14.43 -7.02 -0.19
N ILE A 136 14.03 -6.04 -0.98
CA ILE A 136 14.63 -5.81 -2.29
C ILE A 136 15.85 -4.94 -2.06
N CYS A 137 17.01 -5.37 -2.56
CA CYS A 137 18.21 -4.56 -2.52
C CYS A 137 18.00 -3.28 -3.32
N SER A 138 18.01 -2.18 -2.64
CA SER A 138 17.94 -0.86 -3.27
C SER A 138 19.34 -0.39 -3.67
#